data_dce53a1ea6b22c79d1b9e4fc9a8691e4
#
_entry.id   dce53a1ea6b22c79d1b9e4fc9a8691e4
#
_cell.length_a   1.000
_cell.length_b   1.000
_cell.length_c   1.000
_cell.angle_alpha   90.00
_cell.angle_beta   90.00
_cell.angle_gamma   90.00
#
_symmetry.space_group_name_H-M   'P 1'
#
loop_
_entity.id
_entity.type
_entity.pdbx_description
1 polymer ?
#
loop_
_entity_poly.entity_id
_entity_poly.type
_entity_poly.pdbx_seq_one_letter_code
_entity_poly.pdbx_strand_id
1 'polypeptide(L)'
;MKKTLLASAITLTYLGFATSSAVAEEHQVQTTVAETTQQTTTDKVEKNTPSTEVKSSVPTPSTTNPNENQTKKEENKAPEVQKDGWVLEKNIWRFYEANQPTLNWKKINGKWYYFDKDGIMLSDTIFDGYILTSSGAMVDNGWANIKDKWYYANTYGKISQQKWEKVGGVWYYFDKDGVMLSNTIFDGYIFANSGAMAESAWVKQDGKWYYAQASGRLIKNKWEKISGIWYYFNNDATMASNQWQGNYYLKDSGAMAEKEWIFDKNYNSWFYLKSGGAYAEREWIGSYYLKAGGYMAKSEWIDDSYYKARYYVDENGVYVTGTHKIDGKNQQFQSDGKWIGEASVSRGFEKGKYNNIIFLDPGHGGKDPGAVYYNTNEKDLTMQVYQKLRKELQGLGYTVLSSRDSDVFVDFVTERSRIANNTDSDILISIHFNASGNPASNSAGIQTYSYEADPSYPSRINKYWHNNPDRISESNRLAADIHSSLLAETGAKDAGLLQRSFAVLRETDKPAVLLELGYIDNFDENQQIRSDAYQNRLVAGIVKGIQKYYAGQ
;
A
#
# COMPACT_ATOMS: atom_id res chain seq x y z
N MET A 1 26.82 31.86 9.76
CA MET A 1 26.59 31.75 8.30
C MET A 1 25.16 31.29 8.09
N LYS A 2 24.32 32.22 7.66
CA LYS A 2 22.88 32.03 7.41
C LYS A 2 22.72 31.39 6.02
N LYS A 3 21.95 30.30 5.89
CA LYS A 3 21.46 29.83 4.60
C LYS A 3 19.97 30.13 4.52
N THR A 4 19.65 31.00 3.59
CA THR A 4 18.31 31.45 3.22
C THR A 4 17.66 30.36 2.32
N LEU A 5 16.45 29.90 2.69
CA LEU A 5 15.59 29.10 1.81
C LEU A 5 14.63 30.07 1.10
N LEU A 6 14.67 30.07 -0.23
CA LEU A 6 13.66 30.71 -1.08
C LEU A 6 12.43 29.79 -1.15
N ALA A 7 11.28 30.31 -0.74
CA ALA A 7 9.98 29.74 -1.02
C ALA A 7 9.38 30.47 -2.24
N SER A 8 9.12 29.74 -3.32
CA SER A 8 8.40 30.25 -4.49
C SER A 8 6.90 30.22 -4.22
N ALA A 9 6.28 31.38 -4.13
CA ALA A 9 4.84 31.54 -4.09
C ALA A 9 4.28 31.46 -5.52
N ILE A 10 3.39 30.52 -5.77
CA ILE A 10 2.56 30.49 -6.98
C ILE A 10 1.28 31.23 -6.65
N THR A 11 1.12 32.40 -7.21
CA THR A 11 -0.09 33.22 -7.10
C THR A 11 -1.09 32.70 -8.13
N LEU A 12 -2.16 32.03 -7.71
CA LEU A 12 -3.35 31.76 -8.54
C LEU A 12 -4.33 32.93 -8.34
N THR A 13 -4.52 33.71 -9.38
CA THR A 13 -5.56 34.75 -9.45
C THR A 13 -6.90 34.06 -9.74
N TYR A 14 -7.79 34.03 -8.75
CA TYR A 14 -9.20 33.71 -8.92
C TYR A 14 -9.97 34.97 -9.26
N LEU A 15 -10.59 35.02 -10.46
CA LEU A 15 -11.64 35.98 -10.78
C LEU A 15 -12.93 35.53 -10.07
N GLY A 16 -13.40 36.36 -9.14
CA GLY A 16 -14.61 36.09 -8.39
C GLY A 16 -15.85 36.35 -9.21
N PHE A 17 -16.78 35.40 -9.19
CA PHE A 17 -18.21 35.70 -9.35
C PHE A 17 -18.89 35.31 -8.05
N ALA A 18 -19.47 36.31 -7.40
CA ALA A 18 -20.25 36.13 -6.18
C ALA A 18 -21.59 35.46 -6.56
N THR A 19 -21.71 34.17 -6.20
CA THR A 19 -22.99 33.48 -6.16
C THR A 19 -23.19 32.95 -4.75
N SER A 20 -24.39 33.18 -4.18
CA SER A 20 -24.73 32.70 -2.83
C SER A 20 -24.51 31.18 -2.72
N SER A 21 -24.02 30.71 -1.57
CA SER A 21 -23.67 29.32 -1.30
C SER A 21 -24.78 28.29 -1.57
N ALA A 22 -26.03 28.71 -1.63
CA ALA A 22 -27.15 27.86 -2.02
C ALA A 22 -27.09 27.35 -3.47
N VAL A 23 -26.28 27.97 -4.33
CA VAL A 23 -26.07 27.56 -5.73
C VAL A 23 -24.97 26.52 -5.87
N ALA A 24 -24.13 26.36 -4.88
CA ALA A 24 -23.00 25.43 -4.92
C ALA A 24 -23.40 23.92 -4.93
N GLU A 25 -24.62 23.60 -4.53
CA GLU A 25 -25.11 22.21 -4.57
C GLU A 25 -25.40 21.68 -5.99
N GLU A 26 -25.52 22.54 -7.00
CA GLU A 26 -25.83 22.07 -8.37
C GLU A 26 -24.72 22.31 -9.41
N HIS A 27 -23.59 22.91 -9.05
CA HIS A 27 -22.46 22.98 -9.98
C HIS A 27 -21.80 21.61 -10.12
N GLN A 28 -22.23 20.91 -11.16
CA GLN A 28 -21.52 19.73 -11.65
C GLN A 28 -20.09 20.12 -12.06
N VAL A 29 -19.11 19.63 -11.35
CA VAL A 29 -17.79 19.43 -11.92
C VAL A 29 -17.94 18.35 -12.99
N GLN A 30 -17.97 18.75 -14.25
CA GLN A 30 -17.69 17.82 -15.35
C GLN A 30 -16.24 17.36 -15.18
N THR A 31 -16.02 16.33 -14.41
CA THR A 31 -14.83 15.51 -14.54
C THR A 31 -15.02 14.68 -15.80
N THR A 32 -14.44 15.16 -16.90
CA THR A 32 -14.07 14.28 -18.01
C THR A 32 -13.27 13.13 -17.40
N VAL A 33 -13.84 11.95 -17.46
CA VAL A 33 -13.13 10.71 -17.23
C VAL A 33 -12.12 10.60 -18.38
N ALA A 34 -10.90 11.06 -18.14
CA ALA A 34 -9.77 10.64 -18.94
C ALA A 34 -9.48 9.21 -18.51
N GLU A 35 -9.79 8.27 -19.40
CA GLU A 35 -9.25 6.92 -19.32
C GLU A 35 -7.73 7.02 -19.28
N THR A 36 -7.17 6.90 -18.09
CA THR A 36 -5.74 6.71 -17.93
C THR A 36 -5.47 5.24 -18.21
N THR A 37 -5.17 4.94 -19.45
CA THR A 37 -4.47 3.72 -19.83
C THR A 37 -3.20 3.65 -18.98
N GLN A 38 -3.14 2.73 -18.04
CA GLN A 38 -1.91 2.41 -17.32
C GLN A 38 -0.93 1.78 -18.33
N GLN A 39 -0.07 2.61 -18.88
CA GLN A 39 1.17 2.16 -19.47
C GLN A 39 2.08 1.74 -18.31
N THR A 40 2.29 0.44 -18.20
CA THR A 40 3.34 -0.16 -17.40
C THR A 40 4.69 0.31 -17.93
N THR A 41 5.25 1.34 -17.33
CA THR A 41 6.67 1.64 -17.46
C THR A 41 7.43 0.63 -16.62
N THR A 42 8.06 -0.31 -17.31
CA THR A 42 9.14 -1.12 -16.76
C THR A 42 10.33 -0.21 -16.50
N ASP A 43 10.50 0.25 -15.27
CA ASP A 43 11.74 0.86 -14.84
C ASP A 43 12.84 -0.19 -14.87
N LYS A 44 13.72 -0.05 -15.86
CA LYS A 44 15.03 -0.68 -15.88
C LYS A 44 15.84 -0.11 -14.71
N VAL A 45 15.95 -0.88 -13.66
CA VAL A 45 16.99 -0.67 -12.66
C VAL A 45 18.33 -1.03 -13.32
N GLU A 46 19.09 -0.01 -13.68
CA GLU A 46 20.50 -0.16 -14.08
C GLU A 46 21.28 -0.77 -12.91
N LYS A 47 21.81 -1.95 -13.17
CA LYS A 47 22.82 -2.59 -12.35
C LYS A 47 24.12 -1.81 -12.48
N ASN A 48 24.44 -0.97 -11.53
CA ASN A 48 25.81 -0.58 -11.27
C ASN A 48 26.51 -1.67 -10.47
N THR A 49 27.13 -2.57 -11.19
CA THR A 49 28.16 -3.45 -10.66
C THR A 49 29.50 -2.80 -10.99
N PRO A 50 30.37 -2.51 -10.02
CA PRO A 50 31.75 -2.18 -10.35
C PRO A 50 32.46 -3.49 -10.68
N SER A 51 32.64 -3.75 -11.96
CA SER A 51 33.55 -4.77 -12.45
C SER A 51 34.98 -4.22 -12.32
N THR A 52 35.67 -4.64 -11.29
CA THR A 52 37.12 -4.53 -11.25
C THR A 52 37.70 -5.77 -11.94
N GLU A 53 37.84 -5.66 -13.26
CA GLU A 53 38.74 -6.54 -13.99
C GLU A 53 40.17 -6.26 -13.55
N VAL A 54 40.74 -7.14 -12.77
CA VAL A 54 42.18 -7.23 -12.61
C VAL A 54 42.72 -7.96 -13.82
N LYS A 55 43.17 -7.22 -14.79
CA LYS A 55 43.98 -7.74 -15.90
C LYS A 55 45.29 -8.29 -15.33
N SER A 56 45.35 -9.61 -15.21
CA SER A 56 46.62 -10.31 -15.08
C SER A 56 47.33 -10.29 -16.40
N SER A 57 48.31 -9.41 -16.53
CA SER A 57 49.25 -9.42 -17.65
C SER A 57 50.23 -10.59 -17.47
N VAL A 58 50.03 -11.63 -18.26
CA VAL A 58 51.02 -12.67 -18.47
C VAL A 58 52.05 -12.16 -19.43
N PRO A 59 53.33 -12.09 -19.14
CA PRO A 59 54.34 -11.76 -20.12
C PRO A 59 54.59 -12.98 -21.02
N THR A 60 54.30 -12.81 -22.29
CA THR A 60 54.71 -13.76 -23.35
C THR A 60 56.23 -13.67 -23.55
N PRO A 61 56.96 -14.79 -23.61
CA PRO A 61 58.36 -14.72 -23.99
C PRO A 61 58.49 -14.45 -25.48
N SER A 62 59.21 -13.39 -25.81
CA SER A 62 59.62 -13.06 -27.18
C SER A 62 60.44 -14.18 -27.79
N THR A 63 59.94 -14.70 -28.89
CA THR A 63 60.76 -15.47 -29.84
C THR A 63 61.45 -14.49 -30.75
N THR A 64 62.75 -14.34 -30.59
CA THR A 64 63.63 -13.78 -31.64
C THR A 64 64.27 -14.94 -32.36
N ASN A 65 63.89 -15.07 -33.66
CA ASN A 65 64.64 -15.86 -34.63
C ASN A 65 65.85 -15.09 -35.03
N PRO A 66 66.98 -15.76 -35.21
CA PRO A 66 68.00 -15.28 -36.16
C PRO A 66 68.17 -16.23 -37.36
N ASN A 67 68.24 -15.56 -38.48
CA ASN A 67 68.51 -15.90 -39.82
C ASN A 67 69.28 -17.17 -40.17
N GLU A 68 68.79 -17.74 -41.28
CA GLU A 68 69.51 -18.66 -42.18
C GLU A 68 70.92 -18.14 -42.62
N ASN A 69 71.86 -19.02 -42.59
CA ASN A 69 72.85 -19.10 -43.67
C ASN A 69 73.36 -20.53 -43.87
N GLN A 70 73.20 -20.98 -45.07
CA GLN A 70 73.72 -22.23 -45.64
C GLN A 70 75.24 -22.32 -45.53
N THR A 71 75.80 -23.50 -45.22
CA THR A 71 76.72 -24.20 -46.16
C THR A 71 77.26 -25.50 -45.56
N LYS A 72 77.25 -26.53 -46.44
CA LYS A 72 78.13 -27.69 -46.68
C LYS A 72 78.18 -28.81 -45.61
N LYS A 73 77.81 -29.98 -46.16
CA LYS A 73 78.15 -31.35 -45.75
C LYS A 73 79.58 -31.52 -45.32
N GLU A 74 79.76 -32.06 -44.13
CA GLU A 74 80.83 -33.02 -43.84
C GLU A 74 80.27 -33.98 -42.77
N GLU A 75 80.32 -35.27 -43.06
CA GLU A 75 80.13 -36.36 -42.12
C GLU A 75 81.13 -36.26 -41.01
N ASN A 76 80.69 -35.88 -39.81
CA ASN A 76 81.49 -36.08 -38.61
C ASN A 76 80.54 -36.53 -37.53
N LYS A 77 80.88 -37.60 -36.79
CA LYS A 77 80.28 -38.06 -35.57
C LYS A 77 79.79 -36.86 -34.74
N ALA A 78 78.48 -36.78 -34.58
CA ALA A 78 77.87 -35.72 -33.81
C ALA A 78 78.54 -35.65 -32.41
N PRO A 79 79.04 -34.48 -32.01
CA PRO A 79 79.46 -34.31 -30.62
C PRO A 79 78.22 -34.55 -29.73
N GLU A 80 78.36 -35.37 -28.70
CA GLU A 80 77.38 -35.56 -27.68
C GLU A 80 77.03 -34.17 -27.15
N VAL A 81 75.81 -33.62 -27.53
CA VAL A 81 75.37 -32.31 -27.10
C VAL A 81 75.30 -32.33 -25.59
N GLN A 82 76.21 -31.61 -24.98
CA GLN A 82 76.26 -31.45 -23.54
C GLN A 82 74.96 -30.82 -23.05
N LYS A 83 74.11 -31.59 -22.40
CA LYS A 83 72.82 -31.10 -21.85
C LYS A 83 73.08 -30.50 -20.48
N ASP A 84 72.76 -29.21 -20.32
CA ASP A 84 72.79 -28.50 -19.04
C ASP A 84 71.63 -27.49 -18.99
N GLY A 85 70.96 -27.41 -17.84
CA GLY A 85 69.76 -26.58 -17.68
C GLY A 85 68.46 -27.20 -18.20
N TRP A 86 67.49 -26.34 -18.55
CA TRP A 86 66.18 -26.75 -19.07
C TRP A 86 66.23 -27.25 -20.49
N VAL A 87 65.67 -28.42 -20.74
CA VAL A 87 65.58 -29.04 -22.05
C VAL A 87 64.19 -29.53 -22.34
N LEU A 88 63.59 -29.12 -23.46
CA LEU A 88 62.30 -29.57 -23.97
C LEU A 88 62.51 -30.65 -25.05
N GLU A 89 62.14 -31.90 -24.74
CA GLU A 89 62.23 -33.04 -25.66
C GLU A 89 60.87 -33.66 -25.87
N LYS A 90 60.36 -33.67 -27.09
CA LYS A 90 59.04 -34.26 -27.40
C LYS A 90 57.89 -33.76 -26.50
N ASN A 91 57.82 -32.46 -26.24
CA ASN A 91 56.91 -31.81 -25.31
C ASN A 91 57.04 -32.21 -23.83
N ILE A 92 58.20 -32.74 -23.43
CA ILE A 92 58.51 -33.12 -22.05
C ILE A 92 59.67 -32.24 -21.56
N TRP A 93 59.45 -31.52 -20.48
CA TRP A 93 60.49 -30.75 -19.82
C TRP A 93 61.31 -31.59 -18.88
N ARG A 94 62.67 -31.48 -19.00
CA ARG A 94 63.68 -32.02 -18.11
C ARG A 94 64.65 -30.93 -17.69
N PHE A 95 65.32 -31.10 -16.59
CA PHE A 95 66.43 -30.24 -16.18
C PHE A 95 67.67 -31.10 -16.01
N TYR A 96 68.73 -30.72 -16.66
CA TYR A 96 69.98 -31.45 -16.63
C TYR A 96 71.02 -30.69 -15.84
N GLU A 97 71.85 -31.44 -15.06
CA GLU A 97 73.05 -30.96 -14.44
C GLU A 97 74.19 -31.91 -14.84
N ALA A 98 75.25 -31.38 -15.45
CA ALA A 98 76.39 -32.18 -15.94
C ALA A 98 75.96 -33.43 -16.75
N ASN A 99 75.07 -33.25 -17.72
CA ASN A 99 74.48 -34.29 -18.58
C ASN A 99 73.54 -35.31 -17.88
N GLN A 100 73.29 -35.18 -16.62
CA GLN A 100 72.40 -36.10 -15.87
C GLN A 100 71.03 -35.41 -15.64
N PRO A 101 69.90 -36.10 -15.89
CA PRO A 101 68.61 -35.55 -15.59
C PRO A 101 68.44 -35.42 -14.10
N THR A 102 67.91 -34.26 -13.65
CA THR A 102 67.53 -34.04 -12.27
C THR A 102 66.32 -34.92 -11.89
N LEU A 103 66.37 -35.49 -10.69
CA LEU A 103 65.27 -36.29 -10.12
C LEU A 103 64.78 -35.70 -8.80
N ASN A 104 63.52 -35.97 -8.47
CA ASN A 104 62.90 -35.52 -7.21
C ASN A 104 62.77 -33.99 -7.13
N TRP A 105 62.68 -33.42 -5.94
CA TRP A 105 62.55 -31.99 -5.72
C TRP A 105 63.86 -31.24 -5.99
N LYS A 106 63.76 -30.23 -6.78
CA LYS A 106 64.88 -29.35 -7.10
C LYS A 106 64.46 -27.89 -7.08
N LYS A 107 65.24 -27.03 -6.43
CA LYS A 107 65.06 -25.57 -6.48
C LYS A 107 65.89 -24.98 -7.61
N ILE A 108 65.20 -24.35 -8.60
CA ILE A 108 65.83 -23.77 -9.77
C ILE A 108 65.34 -22.30 -9.84
N ASN A 109 66.28 -21.35 -9.89
CA ASN A 109 66.01 -19.93 -9.91
C ASN A 109 64.98 -19.48 -8.84
N GLY A 110 65.13 -20.00 -7.61
CA GLY A 110 64.27 -19.63 -6.49
C GLY A 110 62.94 -20.39 -6.39
N LYS A 111 62.53 -21.14 -7.42
CA LYS A 111 61.26 -21.93 -7.46
C LYS A 111 61.56 -23.41 -7.33
N TRP A 112 60.63 -24.14 -6.65
CA TRP A 112 60.73 -25.60 -6.53
C TRP A 112 60.00 -26.27 -7.68
N TYR A 113 60.63 -27.37 -8.21
CA TYR A 113 60.12 -28.25 -9.26
C TYR A 113 60.26 -29.70 -8.78
N TYR A 114 59.40 -30.56 -9.31
CA TYR A 114 59.55 -32.00 -9.06
C TYR A 114 59.74 -32.74 -10.37
N PHE A 115 60.72 -33.62 -10.39
CA PHE A 115 61.05 -34.49 -11.52
C PHE A 115 60.83 -35.95 -11.09
N ASP A 116 60.12 -36.71 -11.92
CA ASP A 116 59.87 -38.13 -11.64
C ASP A 116 61.12 -39.00 -11.79
N LYS A 117 60.94 -40.33 -11.64
CA LYS A 117 62.02 -41.30 -11.79
C LYS A 117 62.68 -41.31 -13.19
N ASP A 118 62.01 -40.83 -14.17
CA ASP A 118 62.49 -40.73 -15.58
C ASP A 118 62.98 -39.29 -15.90
N GLY A 119 63.14 -38.45 -14.91
CA GLY A 119 63.59 -37.04 -15.02
C GLY A 119 62.57 -36.14 -15.65
N ILE A 120 61.29 -36.54 -15.74
CA ILE A 120 60.20 -35.74 -16.32
C ILE A 120 59.70 -34.74 -15.31
N MET A 121 59.66 -33.46 -15.65
CA MET A 121 59.05 -32.44 -14.81
C MET A 121 57.55 -32.65 -14.71
N LEU A 122 57.00 -32.76 -13.49
CA LEU A 122 55.56 -32.76 -13.25
C LEU A 122 55.03 -31.33 -13.38
N SER A 123 53.88 -31.20 -14.06
CA SER A 123 53.20 -29.94 -14.22
C SER A 123 51.69 -30.14 -14.25
N ASP A 124 50.93 -29.08 -14.01
CA ASP A 124 49.47 -29.07 -13.99
C ASP A 124 48.86 -30.18 -13.15
N THR A 125 49.43 -30.39 -11.94
CA THR A 125 49.07 -31.50 -11.06
C THR A 125 49.29 -31.17 -9.58
N ILE A 126 48.71 -32.00 -8.72
CA ILE A 126 49.03 -32.05 -7.29
C ILE A 126 49.83 -33.30 -7.03
N PHE A 127 51.01 -33.12 -6.46
CA PHE A 127 51.91 -34.23 -6.09
C PHE A 127 52.33 -34.12 -4.62
N ASP A 128 52.11 -35.16 -3.86
CA ASP A 128 52.40 -35.22 -2.42
C ASP A 128 51.86 -34.02 -1.64
N GLY A 129 50.69 -33.53 -2.02
CA GLY A 129 50.05 -32.36 -1.41
C GLY A 129 50.69 -31.01 -1.79
N TYR A 130 51.52 -30.95 -2.81
CA TYR A 130 52.05 -29.71 -3.37
C TYR A 130 51.45 -29.44 -4.74
N ILE A 131 51.16 -28.16 -5.05
CA ILE A 131 50.62 -27.75 -6.33
C ILE A 131 51.78 -27.46 -7.28
N LEU A 132 51.81 -28.14 -8.42
CA LEU A 132 52.74 -27.88 -9.53
C LEU A 132 51.92 -27.24 -10.66
N THR A 133 52.21 -25.98 -10.99
CA THR A 133 51.53 -25.23 -12.03
C THR A 133 51.79 -25.79 -13.44
N SER A 134 51.14 -25.25 -14.46
CA SER A 134 51.44 -25.59 -15.85
C SER A 134 52.89 -25.33 -16.27
N SER A 135 53.59 -24.41 -15.58
CA SER A 135 55.04 -24.20 -15.73
C SER A 135 55.90 -25.19 -14.96
N GLY A 136 55.31 -26.12 -14.19
CA GLY A 136 56.00 -27.05 -13.31
C GLY A 136 56.41 -26.45 -11.97
N ALA A 137 56.35 -25.15 -11.80
CA ALA A 137 56.75 -24.48 -10.55
C ALA A 137 55.75 -24.77 -9.43
N MET A 138 56.30 -25.15 -8.26
CA MET A 138 55.52 -25.32 -7.05
C MET A 138 54.93 -23.97 -6.57
N VAL A 139 53.67 -23.98 -6.18
CA VAL A 139 53.01 -22.82 -5.55
C VAL A 139 53.35 -22.81 -4.07
N ASP A 140 53.88 -21.71 -3.60
CA ASP A 140 54.10 -21.41 -2.21
C ASP A 140 53.21 -20.24 -1.77
N ASN A 141 52.31 -20.44 -0.81
CA ASN A 141 51.43 -19.44 -0.25
C ASN A 141 50.57 -18.70 -1.32
N GLY A 142 49.66 -19.44 -1.95
CA GLY A 142 48.81 -18.80 -2.96
C GLY A 142 47.76 -19.71 -3.59
N TRP A 143 46.95 -19.06 -4.43
CA TRP A 143 45.90 -19.70 -5.22
C TRP A 143 46.46 -20.35 -6.49
N ALA A 144 45.94 -21.51 -6.83
CA ALA A 144 46.15 -22.10 -8.15
C ALA A 144 44.89 -22.78 -8.68
N ASN A 145 44.71 -22.69 -9.98
CA ASN A 145 43.70 -23.47 -10.70
C ASN A 145 44.40 -24.64 -11.41
N ILE A 146 43.98 -25.85 -11.12
CA ILE A 146 44.47 -27.07 -11.76
C ILE A 146 43.24 -27.79 -12.32
N LYS A 147 43.15 -27.93 -13.62
CA LYS A 147 42.04 -28.63 -14.32
C LYS A 147 40.67 -28.14 -13.85
N ASP A 148 40.47 -26.80 -13.90
CA ASP A 148 39.25 -26.09 -13.52
C ASP A 148 38.83 -26.22 -12.04
N LYS A 149 39.75 -26.66 -11.17
CA LYS A 149 39.56 -26.71 -9.73
C LYS A 149 40.50 -25.75 -9.02
N TRP A 150 39.96 -24.98 -8.08
CA TRP A 150 40.77 -24.06 -7.29
C TRP A 150 41.30 -24.73 -6.02
N TYR A 151 42.56 -24.46 -5.76
CA TYR A 151 43.31 -24.91 -4.58
C TYR A 151 44.05 -23.76 -3.93
N TYR A 152 44.37 -23.88 -2.68
CA TYR A 152 45.22 -22.92 -1.96
C TYR A 152 46.38 -23.62 -1.27
N ALA A 153 47.59 -23.21 -1.62
CA ALA A 153 48.78 -23.63 -0.93
C ALA A 153 49.07 -22.69 0.25
N ASN A 154 49.33 -23.25 1.42
CA ASN A 154 49.75 -22.50 2.59
C ASN A 154 51.22 -22.03 2.45
N THR A 155 51.75 -21.36 3.49
CA THR A 155 53.12 -20.83 3.53
C THR A 155 54.22 -21.90 3.43
N TYR A 156 53.86 -23.17 3.58
CA TYR A 156 54.78 -24.31 3.39
C TYR A 156 54.62 -25.02 2.04
N GLY A 157 53.79 -24.43 1.13
CA GLY A 157 53.47 -24.99 -0.17
C GLY A 157 52.50 -26.17 -0.15
N LYS A 158 52.04 -26.62 1.00
CA LYS A 158 51.04 -27.70 1.11
C LYS A 158 49.63 -27.18 0.87
N ILE A 159 48.82 -27.95 0.12
CA ILE A 159 47.42 -27.61 -0.11
C ILE A 159 46.61 -27.65 1.19
N SER A 160 45.64 -26.74 1.31
CA SER A 160 44.66 -26.78 2.37
C SER A 160 43.64 -27.87 2.08
N GLN A 161 43.37 -28.76 3.03
CA GLN A 161 42.43 -29.89 2.91
C GLN A 161 41.58 -30.01 4.16
N GLN A 162 40.30 -30.32 4.00
CA GLN A 162 39.29 -30.50 5.08
C GLN A 162 39.32 -29.39 6.11
N LYS A 163 39.48 -28.13 5.70
CA LYS A 163 39.58 -27.01 6.64
C LYS A 163 39.14 -25.69 6.07
N TRP A 164 38.88 -24.77 6.97
CA TRP A 164 38.67 -23.38 6.68
C TRP A 164 40.00 -22.64 6.54
N GLU A 165 40.06 -21.76 5.56
CA GLU A 165 41.15 -20.80 5.38
C GLU A 165 40.62 -19.39 5.24
N LYS A 166 41.26 -18.44 5.91
CA LYS A 166 40.96 -17.02 5.73
C LYS A 166 42.03 -16.38 4.86
N VAL A 167 41.69 -16.11 3.59
CA VAL A 167 42.62 -15.56 2.61
C VAL A 167 42.16 -14.15 2.22
N GLY A 168 43.03 -13.16 2.42
CA GLY A 168 42.67 -11.76 2.14
C GLY A 168 41.48 -11.23 2.94
N GLY A 169 41.22 -11.77 4.15
CA GLY A 169 40.07 -11.39 4.96
C GLY A 169 38.79 -12.17 4.71
N VAL A 170 38.73 -13.00 3.65
CA VAL A 170 37.57 -13.78 3.21
C VAL A 170 37.74 -15.25 3.60
N TRP A 171 36.67 -15.89 4.08
CA TRP A 171 36.70 -17.30 4.43
C TRP A 171 36.37 -18.18 3.22
N TYR A 172 37.14 -19.29 3.10
CA TYR A 172 36.99 -20.37 2.14
C TYR A 172 37.01 -21.70 2.84
N TYR A 173 36.40 -22.72 2.26
CA TYR A 173 36.53 -24.10 2.75
C TYR A 173 37.06 -25.00 1.63
N PHE A 174 37.98 -25.85 1.99
CA PHE A 174 38.58 -26.84 1.10
C PHE A 174 38.16 -28.25 1.51
N ASP A 175 37.71 -29.04 0.55
CA ASP A 175 37.25 -30.40 0.79
C ASP A 175 38.42 -31.38 1.10
N LYS A 176 38.10 -32.69 1.20
CA LYS A 176 39.10 -33.75 1.48
C LYS A 176 40.18 -33.87 0.40
N ASP A 177 39.88 -33.47 -0.83
CA ASP A 177 40.79 -33.49 -1.95
C ASP A 177 41.51 -32.12 -2.16
N GLY A 178 41.27 -31.18 -1.27
CA GLY A 178 41.84 -29.83 -1.29
C GLY A 178 41.14 -28.89 -2.29
N VAL A 179 40.01 -29.30 -2.86
CA VAL A 179 39.27 -28.47 -3.79
C VAL A 179 38.46 -27.42 -3.02
N MET A 180 38.56 -26.16 -3.43
CA MET A 180 37.75 -25.06 -2.87
C MET A 180 36.28 -25.30 -3.15
N LEU A 181 35.45 -25.25 -2.12
CA LEU A 181 33.99 -25.25 -2.31
C LEU A 181 33.53 -23.95 -2.96
N SER A 182 32.66 -24.06 -3.97
CA SER A 182 32.04 -22.92 -4.63
C SER A 182 30.63 -23.26 -5.06
N ASN A 183 29.76 -22.25 -5.15
CA ASN A 183 28.36 -22.41 -5.55
C ASN A 183 27.66 -23.57 -4.84
N THR A 184 27.84 -23.70 -3.54
CA THR A 184 27.30 -24.81 -2.75
C THR A 184 26.98 -24.40 -1.31
N ILE A 185 26.17 -25.22 -0.64
CA ILE A 185 25.92 -25.12 0.79
C ILE A 185 26.61 -26.30 1.48
N PHE A 186 27.41 -26.00 2.48
CA PHE A 186 28.11 -27.01 3.27
C PHE A 186 28.11 -26.63 4.74
N ASP A 187 27.76 -27.56 5.61
CA ASP A 187 27.67 -27.40 7.08
C ASP A 187 26.95 -26.12 7.55
N GLY A 188 25.90 -25.72 6.82
CA GLY A 188 25.12 -24.52 7.15
C GLY A 188 25.77 -23.19 6.77
N TYR A 189 26.75 -23.22 5.89
CA TYR A 189 27.37 -22.06 5.23
C TYR A 189 27.14 -22.12 3.75
N ILE A 190 27.01 -20.96 3.08
CA ILE A 190 26.84 -20.87 1.63
C ILE A 190 28.06 -20.20 1.00
N PHE A 191 28.54 -20.81 -0.09
CA PHE A 191 29.70 -20.35 -0.83
C PHE A 191 29.29 -19.79 -2.19
N ALA A 192 29.72 -18.59 -2.50
CA ALA A 192 29.51 -17.96 -3.80
C ALA A 192 30.27 -18.70 -4.92
N ASN A 193 30.01 -18.34 -6.19
CA ASN A 193 30.76 -18.85 -7.33
C ASN A 193 32.28 -18.62 -7.19
N SER A 194 32.68 -17.55 -6.53
CA SER A 194 34.09 -17.25 -6.24
C SER A 194 34.71 -18.15 -5.17
N GLY A 195 33.93 -19.02 -4.53
CA GLY A 195 34.32 -19.81 -3.37
C GLY A 195 34.28 -19.05 -2.04
N ALA A 196 34.03 -17.75 -2.06
CA ALA A 196 33.92 -16.95 -0.85
C ALA A 196 32.69 -17.36 -0.03
N MET A 197 32.87 -17.60 1.28
CA MET A 197 31.77 -17.77 2.22
C MET A 197 31.00 -16.45 2.33
N ALA A 198 29.69 -16.49 2.20
CA ALA A 198 28.85 -15.32 2.39
C ALA A 198 28.74 -14.94 3.87
N GLU A 199 28.82 -13.64 4.17
CA GLU A 199 28.62 -13.05 5.50
C GLU A 199 27.71 -11.84 5.39
N SER A 200 26.71 -11.70 6.26
CA SER A 200 25.74 -10.60 6.27
C SER A 200 25.12 -10.32 4.89
N ALA A 201 24.80 -11.36 4.14
CA ALA A 201 24.45 -11.22 2.74
C ALA A 201 23.32 -12.14 2.28
N TRP A 202 22.53 -11.64 1.33
CA TRP A 202 21.60 -12.44 0.55
C TRP A 202 22.33 -13.20 -0.56
N VAL A 203 22.05 -14.48 -0.69
CA VAL A 203 22.58 -15.32 -1.76
C VAL A 203 21.46 -16.07 -2.44
N LYS A 204 21.44 -16.04 -3.77
CA LYS A 204 20.53 -16.83 -4.59
C LYS A 204 21.28 -18.02 -5.16
N GLN A 205 20.84 -19.24 -4.84
CA GLN A 205 21.39 -20.48 -5.37
C GLN A 205 20.24 -21.39 -5.82
N ASP A 206 20.35 -21.97 -6.99
CA ASP A 206 19.35 -22.86 -7.60
C ASP A 206 17.92 -22.28 -7.58
N GLY A 207 17.83 -20.97 -7.85
CA GLY A 207 16.56 -20.22 -7.86
C GLY A 207 16.03 -19.84 -6.49
N LYS A 208 16.59 -20.32 -5.39
CA LYS A 208 16.17 -20.09 -4.00
C LYS A 208 17.01 -19.04 -3.32
N TRP A 209 16.42 -18.25 -2.43
CA TRP A 209 17.10 -17.23 -1.65
C TRP A 209 17.48 -17.75 -0.26
N TYR A 210 18.66 -17.37 0.18
CA TYR A 210 19.22 -17.65 1.49
C TYR A 210 19.79 -16.38 2.10
N TYR A 211 19.90 -16.32 3.42
CA TYR A 211 20.62 -15.24 4.09
C TYR A 211 21.68 -15.79 5.05
N ALA A 212 22.92 -15.39 4.81
CA ALA A 212 24.02 -15.67 5.71
C ALA A 212 24.14 -14.55 6.76
N GLN A 213 24.20 -14.93 8.03
CA GLN A 213 24.43 -14.01 9.15
C GLN A 213 25.88 -13.47 9.13
N ALA A 214 26.20 -12.56 10.04
CA ALA A 214 27.58 -12.05 10.20
C ALA A 214 28.61 -13.16 10.54
N SER A 215 28.17 -14.26 11.12
CA SER A 215 28.99 -15.45 11.36
C SER A 215 29.16 -16.35 10.13
N GLY A 216 28.56 -16.02 9.00
CA GLY A 216 28.45 -16.86 7.80
C GLY A 216 27.38 -17.94 7.88
N ARG A 217 26.80 -18.23 9.04
CA ARG A 217 25.80 -19.27 9.22
C ARG A 217 24.49 -18.86 8.51
N LEU A 218 23.86 -19.80 7.78
CA LEU A 218 22.55 -19.63 7.21
C LEU A 218 21.47 -19.58 8.30
N ILE A 219 20.51 -18.68 8.11
CA ILE A 219 19.31 -18.63 8.94
C ILE A 219 18.38 -19.77 8.51
N LYS A 220 17.78 -20.44 9.48
CA LYS A 220 16.78 -21.48 9.21
C LYS A 220 15.75 -21.58 10.33
N ASN A 221 14.55 -22.00 9.96
CA ASN A 221 13.41 -22.29 10.84
C ASN A 221 13.10 -21.15 11.83
N LYS A 222 13.19 -19.90 11.38
CA LYS A 222 12.87 -18.74 12.22
C LYS A 222 12.57 -17.48 11.42
N TRP A 223 11.94 -16.53 12.08
CA TRP A 223 11.82 -15.16 11.63
C TRP A 223 13.12 -14.40 11.84
N GLU A 224 13.46 -13.55 10.88
CA GLU A 224 14.61 -12.65 10.98
C GLU A 224 14.29 -11.30 10.38
N LYS A 225 14.71 -10.22 11.06
CA LYS A 225 14.51 -8.85 10.58
C LYS A 225 15.78 -8.36 9.90
N ILE A 226 15.74 -8.24 8.58
CA ILE A 226 16.89 -7.84 7.77
C ILE A 226 16.59 -6.47 7.17
N SER A 227 17.43 -5.49 7.46
CA SER A 227 17.26 -4.10 7.00
C SER A 227 15.85 -3.53 7.30
N GLY A 228 15.30 -3.88 8.47
CA GLY A 228 14.00 -3.37 8.91
C GLY A 228 12.78 -4.17 8.43
N ILE A 229 12.95 -5.15 7.53
CA ILE A 229 11.88 -5.98 6.95
C ILE A 229 11.95 -7.38 7.55
N TRP A 230 10.80 -7.96 7.88
CA TRP A 230 10.71 -9.33 8.38
C TRP A 230 10.66 -10.34 7.24
N TYR A 231 11.44 -11.42 7.39
CA TYR A 231 11.49 -12.60 6.54
C TYR A 231 11.37 -13.86 7.39
N TYR A 232 10.88 -14.94 6.80
CA TYR A 232 10.92 -16.26 7.43
C TYR A 232 11.79 -17.21 6.61
N PHE A 233 12.62 -17.98 7.28
CA PHE A 233 13.47 -18.98 6.66
C PHE A 233 13.01 -20.38 7.06
N ASN A 234 12.79 -21.21 6.07
CA ASN A 234 12.37 -22.60 6.22
C ASN A 234 13.43 -23.46 6.91
N ASN A 235 13.08 -24.72 7.23
CA ASN A 235 14.02 -25.65 7.87
C ASN A 235 15.24 -25.98 6.97
N ASP A 236 15.09 -25.92 5.66
CA ASP A 236 16.17 -26.07 4.67
C ASP A 236 16.97 -24.77 4.44
N ALA A 237 16.76 -23.76 5.26
CA ALA A 237 17.34 -22.42 5.20
C ALA A 237 16.87 -21.58 3.99
N THR A 238 15.95 -22.03 3.16
CA THR A 238 15.40 -21.23 2.08
C THR A 238 14.50 -20.13 2.63
N MET A 239 14.53 -18.93 2.02
CA MET A 239 13.58 -17.87 2.30
C MET A 239 12.18 -18.29 1.88
N ALA A 240 11.22 -18.19 2.78
CA ALA A 240 9.81 -18.41 2.48
C ALA A 240 9.26 -17.28 1.62
N SER A 241 8.44 -17.60 0.61
CA SER A 241 7.76 -16.62 -0.24
C SER A 241 6.42 -17.18 -0.75
N ASN A 242 5.47 -16.27 -1.05
CA ASN A 242 4.13 -16.60 -1.51
C ASN A 242 3.41 -17.64 -0.62
N GLN A 243 3.54 -17.50 0.69
CA GLN A 243 2.95 -18.46 1.63
C GLN A 243 2.64 -17.83 2.99
N TRP A 244 1.74 -18.49 3.71
CA TRP A 244 1.44 -18.19 5.10
C TRP A 244 2.43 -18.85 6.04
N GLN A 245 2.81 -18.09 7.07
CA GLN A 245 3.53 -18.61 8.23
C GLN A 245 2.77 -18.21 9.50
N GLY A 246 1.90 -19.10 9.97
CA GLY A 246 0.91 -18.77 10.99
C GLY A 246 -0.04 -17.69 10.47
N ASN A 247 -0.15 -16.58 11.21
CA ASN A 247 -1.04 -15.47 10.87
C ASN A 247 -0.40 -14.42 9.95
N TYR A 248 0.76 -14.68 9.39
CA TYR A 248 1.57 -13.75 8.60
C TYR A 248 1.74 -14.26 7.18
N TYR A 249 1.71 -13.36 6.22
CA TYR A 249 1.91 -13.70 4.81
C TYR A 249 3.27 -13.22 4.29
N LEU A 250 4.02 -14.10 3.64
CA LEU A 250 5.28 -13.79 2.97
C LEU A 250 4.99 -13.54 1.49
N LYS A 251 5.29 -12.35 1.00
CA LYS A 251 5.11 -11.97 -0.41
C LYS A 251 6.08 -12.71 -1.33
N ASP A 252 5.96 -12.53 -2.65
CA ASP A 252 6.89 -13.10 -3.65
C ASP A 252 8.36 -12.71 -3.36
N SER A 253 8.56 -11.49 -2.89
CA SER A 253 9.88 -10.99 -2.47
C SER A 253 10.41 -11.64 -1.17
N GLY A 254 9.63 -12.48 -0.51
CA GLY A 254 9.90 -13.01 0.83
C GLY A 254 9.59 -12.05 1.98
N ALA A 255 9.34 -10.78 1.70
CA ALA A 255 9.02 -9.80 2.73
C ALA A 255 7.65 -10.10 3.36
N MET A 256 7.55 -10.00 4.68
CA MET A 256 6.26 -10.09 5.38
C MET A 256 5.35 -8.95 4.92
N ALA A 257 4.11 -9.29 4.57
CA ALA A 257 3.09 -8.31 4.21
C ALA A 257 2.63 -7.53 5.45
N GLU A 258 2.43 -6.22 5.30
CA GLU A 258 2.03 -5.33 6.40
C GLU A 258 1.22 -4.14 5.85
N LYS A 259 0.08 -3.82 6.48
CA LYS A 259 -0.83 -2.73 6.09
C LYS A 259 -1.28 -2.80 4.63
N GLU A 260 -1.53 -3.99 4.13
CA GLU A 260 -1.90 -4.22 2.73
C GLU A 260 -2.89 -5.37 2.58
N TRP A 261 -3.59 -5.37 1.45
CA TRP A 261 -4.48 -6.44 1.04
C TRP A 261 -3.72 -7.49 0.24
N ILE A 262 -3.96 -8.77 0.55
CA ILE A 262 -3.41 -9.92 -0.17
C ILE A 262 -4.55 -10.78 -0.67
N PHE A 263 -4.58 -11.07 -1.97
CA PHE A 263 -5.45 -12.09 -2.53
C PHE A 263 -4.73 -13.43 -2.56
N ASP A 264 -5.22 -14.39 -1.80
CA ASP A 264 -4.68 -15.74 -1.82
C ASP A 264 -5.53 -16.65 -2.72
N LYS A 265 -4.92 -17.15 -3.78
CA LYS A 265 -5.59 -18.01 -4.78
C LYS A 265 -6.01 -19.35 -4.22
N ASN A 266 -5.30 -19.89 -3.23
CA ASN A 266 -5.60 -21.19 -2.63
C ASN A 266 -6.88 -21.11 -1.80
N TYR A 267 -7.11 -19.98 -1.14
CA TYR A 267 -8.31 -19.71 -0.37
C TYR A 267 -9.39 -18.96 -1.17
N ASN A 268 -9.07 -18.51 -2.39
CA ASN A 268 -9.93 -17.68 -3.23
C ASN A 268 -10.54 -16.51 -2.45
N SER A 269 -9.74 -15.86 -1.61
CA SER A 269 -10.19 -14.79 -0.72
C SER A 269 -9.14 -13.70 -0.55
N TRP A 270 -9.62 -12.49 -0.24
CA TRP A 270 -8.79 -11.39 0.20
C TRP A 270 -8.58 -11.46 1.71
N PHE A 271 -7.40 -11.08 2.12
CA PHE A 271 -6.97 -10.91 3.51
C PHE A 271 -6.34 -9.53 3.68
N TYR A 272 -6.52 -8.92 4.83
CA TYR A 272 -5.83 -7.67 5.17
C TYR A 272 -4.81 -7.91 6.27
N LEU A 273 -3.55 -7.55 6.00
CA LEU A 273 -2.46 -7.66 6.97
C LEU A 273 -2.34 -6.33 7.72
N LYS A 274 -2.52 -6.37 9.04
CA LYS A 274 -2.45 -5.20 9.93
C LYS A 274 -1.02 -4.68 10.09
N SER A 275 -0.88 -3.54 10.77
CA SER A 275 0.41 -3.14 11.32
C SER A 275 0.95 -4.24 12.22
N GLY A 276 2.21 -4.68 11.96
CA GLY A 276 2.80 -5.86 12.62
C GLY A 276 2.56 -7.18 11.88
N GLY A 277 1.89 -7.15 10.71
CA GLY A 277 1.85 -8.24 9.73
C GLY A 277 0.80 -9.33 9.98
N ALA A 278 0.13 -9.37 11.13
CA ALA A 278 -0.95 -10.33 11.36
C ALA A 278 -2.20 -9.98 10.55
N TYR A 279 -2.90 -10.98 10.00
CA TYR A 279 -4.15 -10.72 9.30
C TYR A 279 -5.24 -10.18 10.26
N ALA A 280 -6.11 -9.34 9.71
CA ALA A 280 -7.33 -8.88 10.39
C ALA A 280 -8.38 -9.98 10.41
N GLU A 281 -9.10 -10.15 11.52
CA GLU A 281 -10.24 -11.05 11.61
C GLU A 281 -11.33 -10.52 12.54
N ARG A 282 -12.60 -10.82 12.22
CA ARG A 282 -13.79 -10.37 12.96
C ARG A 282 -13.83 -8.86 13.16
N GLU A 283 -13.41 -8.12 12.15
CA GLU A 283 -13.33 -6.67 12.18
C GLU A 283 -13.54 -6.05 10.81
N TRP A 284 -13.90 -4.78 10.79
CA TRP A 284 -14.03 -4.00 9.57
C TRP A 284 -12.70 -3.33 9.21
N ILE A 285 -12.34 -3.40 7.94
CA ILE A 285 -11.25 -2.62 7.36
C ILE A 285 -11.85 -1.72 6.27
N GLY A 286 -12.12 -0.47 6.66
CA GLY A 286 -12.92 0.42 5.82
C GLY A 286 -14.32 -0.16 5.61
N SER A 287 -14.70 -0.39 4.36
CA SER A 287 -16.02 -0.94 4.00
C SER A 287 -16.07 -2.47 3.90
N TYR A 288 -15.01 -3.17 4.27
CA TYR A 288 -14.87 -4.62 4.12
C TYR A 288 -14.84 -5.31 5.48
N TYR A 289 -15.56 -6.40 5.63
CA TYR A 289 -15.54 -7.21 6.84
C TYR A 289 -14.66 -8.45 6.68
N LEU A 290 -13.75 -8.65 7.63
CA LEU A 290 -12.91 -9.85 7.70
C LEU A 290 -13.52 -10.81 8.73
N LYS A 291 -13.89 -12.00 8.26
CA LYS A 291 -14.46 -13.08 9.10
C LYS A 291 -13.39 -13.75 9.96
N ALA A 292 -13.82 -14.64 10.85
CA ALA A 292 -12.89 -15.53 11.54
C ALA A 292 -11.98 -16.25 10.56
N GLY A 293 -10.67 -16.29 10.85
CA GLY A 293 -9.65 -16.81 9.95
C GLY A 293 -9.21 -15.83 8.85
N GLY A 294 -9.66 -14.57 8.91
CA GLY A 294 -9.20 -13.47 8.05
C GLY A 294 -9.84 -13.38 6.67
N TYR A 295 -10.80 -14.22 6.34
CA TYR A 295 -11.46 -14.22 5.03
C TYR A 295 -12.36 -13.01 4.85
N MET A 296 -12.23 -12.29 3.74
CA MET A 296 -13.15 -11.20 3.39
C MET A 296 -14.55 -11.75 3.13
N ALA A 297 -15.55 -11.19 3.80
CA ALA A 297 -16.95 -11.51 3.58
C ALA A 297 -17.44 -11.04 2.22
N LYS A 298 -18.32 -11.81 1.55
CA LYS A 298 -18.90 -11.48 0.24
C LYS A 298 -20.32 -12.03 0.13
N SER A 299 -21.24 -11.24 -0.43
CA SER A 299 -22.63 -11.61 -0.68
C SER A 299 -23.30 -12.28 0.52
N GLU A 300 -23.08 -11.71 1.70
CA GLU A 300 -23.57 -12.31 2.96
C GLU A 300 -23.95 -11.25 4.00
N TRP A 301 -24.79 -11.67 4.94
CA TRP A 301 -25.16 -10.86 6.10
C TRP A 301 -24.09 -10.94 7.18
N ILE A 302 -23.79 -9.80 7.83
CA ILE A 302 -22.86 -9.69 8.94
C ILE A 302 -23.62 -9.17 10.16
N ASP A 303 -23.74 -10.01 11.20
CA ASP A 303 -24.25 -9.59 12.49
C ASP A 303 -23.08 -9.13 13.37
N ASP A 304 -22.91 -7.81 13.47
CA ASP A 304 -21.80 -7.21 14.19
C ASP A 304 -22.17 -6.92 15.65
N SER A 305 -21.56 -7.67 16.57
CA SER A 305 -21.83 -7.54 18.01
C SER A 305 -21.21 -6.28 18.61
N TYR A 306 -20.15 -5.73 18.02
CA TYR A 306 -19.51 -4.50 18.50
C TYR A 306 -20.38 -3.28 18.20
N TYR A 307 -20.84 -3.15 16.95
CA TYR A 307 -21.76 -2.07 16.57
C TYR A 307 -23.22 -2.37 16.91
N LYS A 308 -23.53 -3.58 17.39
CA LYS A 308 -24.90 -4.05 17.68
C LYS A 308 -25.84 -3.82 16.50
N ALA A 309 -25.35 -4.09 15.29
CA ALA A 309 -26.04 -3.83 14.06
C ALA A 309 -25.80 -4.95 13.05
N ARG A 310 -26.71 -5.07 12.10
CA ARG A 310 -26.62 -6.00 10.99
C ARG A 310 -26.25 -5.26 9.71
N TYR A 311 -25.40 -5.87 8.90
CA TYR A 311 -24.93 -5.33 7.61
C TYR A 311 -25.09 -6.40 6.54
N TYR A 312 -25.11 -5.99 5.29
CA TYR A 312 -24.95 -6.89 4.15
C TYR A 312 -23.76 -6.42 3.30
N VAL A 313 -22.90 -7.33 2.93
CA VAL A 313 -21.78 -7.05 2.00
C VAL A 313 -22.10 -7.64 0.63
N ASP A 314 -21.81 -6.89 -0.43
CA ASP A 314 -22.05 -7.26 -1.82
C ASP A 314 -21.04 -8.31 -2.33
N GLU A 315 -21.12 -8.62 -3.62
CA GLU A 315 -20.20 -9.55 -4.29
C GLU A 315 -18.74 -9.08 -4.29
N ASN A 316 -18.51 -7.77 -4.12
CA ASN A 316 -17.19 -7.17 -4.03
C ASN A 316 -16.69 -7.12 -2.57
N GLY A 317 -17.52 -7.50 -1.62
CA GLY A 317 -17.24 -7.49 -0.18
C GLY A 317 -17.50 -6.14 0.50
N VAL A 318 -18.06 -5.14 -0.21
CA VAL A 318 -18.38 -3.81 0.33
C VAL A 318 -19.74 -3.85 1.01
N TYR A 319 -19.86 -3.25 2.21
CA TYR A 319 -21.19 -3.10 2.80
C TYR A 319 -22.09 -2.22 1.92
N VAL A 320 -23.34 -2.61 1.82
CA VAL A 320 -24.32 -1.89 0.99
C VAL A 320 -24.99 -0.77 1.79
N THR A 321 -25.44 0.27 1.09
CA THR A 321 -26.18 1.42 1.65
C THR A 321 -27.42 1.69 0.81
N GLY A 322 -28.45 2.33 1.38
CA GLY A 322 -29.71 2.57 0.67
C GLY A 322 -30.53 1.29 0.50
N THR A 323 -31.23 1.14 -0.62
CA THR A 323 -32.12 -0.01 -0.84
C THR A 323 -31.52 -1.02 -1.79
N HIS A 324 -31.41 -2.27 -1.33
CA HIS A 324 -30.91 -3.40 -2.11
C HIS A 324 -31.87 -4.59 -2.08
N LYS A 325 -32.04 -5.24 -3.22
CA LYS A 325 -32.82 -6.46 -3.30
C LYS A 325 -31.96 -7.66 -2.88
N ILE A 326 -32.22 -8.21 -1.69
CA ILE A 326 -31.51 -9.34 -1.11
C ILE A 326 -32.56 -10.41 -0.80
N ASP A 327 -32.32 -11.65 -1.22
CA ASP A 327 -33.24 -12.79 -1.05
C ASP A 327 -34.66 -12.51 -1.54
N GLY A 328 -34.78 -11.77 -2.65
CA GLY A 328 -36.06 -11.43 -3.28
C GLY A 328 -36.80 -10.25 -2.64
N LYS A 329 -36.35 -9.74 -1.50
CA LYS A 329 -36.96 -8.62 -0.74
C LYS A 329 -36.10 -7.37 -0.85
N ASN A 330 -36.75 -6.21 -0.88
CA ASN A 330 -36.03 -4.95 -0.78
C ASN A 330 -35.62 -4.73 0.69
N GLN A 331 -34.31 -4.65 0.93
CA GLN A 331 -33.71 -4.38 2.23
C GLN A 331 -33.19 -2.97 2.26
N GLN A 332 -33.32 -2.28 3.38
CA GLN A 332 -32.89 -0.91 3.54
C GLN A 332 -31.74 -0.78 4.53
N PHE A 333 -30.77 0.03 4.15
CA PHE A 333 -29.54 0.25 4.91
C PHE A 333 -29.29 1.75 5.08
N GLN A 334 -28.77 2.16 6.22
CA GLN A 334 -28.27 3.51 6.48
C GLN A 334 -27.04 3.82 5.63
N SER A 335 -26.61 5.07 5.61
CA SER A 335 -25.41 5.52 4.91
C SER A 335 -24.10 4.92 5.46
N ASP A 336 -24.14 4.43 6.70
CA ASP A 336 -23.03 3.70 7.34
C ASP A 336 -23.15 2.17 7.17
N GLY A 337 -24.09 1.71 6.35
CA GLY A 337 -24.31 0.29 6.03
C GLY A 337 -25.16 -0.47 7.03
N LYS A 338 -25.63 0.13 8.12
CA LYS A 338 -26.50 -0.56 9.09
C LYS A 338 -27.85 -0.89 8.47
N TRP A 339 -28.28 -2.13 8.63
CA TRP A 339 -29.60 -2.57 8.20
C TRP A 339 -30.70 -1.92 9.06
N ILE A 340 -31.70 -1.37 8.38
CA ILE A 340 -32.86 -0.73 9.03
C ILE A 340 -34.07 -1.69 9.07
N GLY A 341 -34.16 -2.56 8.06
CA GLY A 341 -35.31 -3.46 7.89
C GLY A 341 -35.62 -3.73 6.42
N GLU A 342 -36.71 -4.44 6.16
CA GLU A 342 -37.29 -4.51 4.82
C GLU A 342 -37.79 -3.12 4.43
N ALA A 343 -37.45 -2.68 3.20
CA ALA A 343 -37.96 -1.42 2.71
C ALA A 343 -39.49 -1.52 2.62
N SER A 344 -40.17 -0.65 3.31
CA SER A 344 -41.60 -0.47 3.07
C SER A 344 -41.80 0.02 1.62
N VAL A 345 -42.84 -0.41 0.95
CA VAL A 345 -43.22 0.20 -0.32
C VAL A 345 -43.59 1.63 0.01
N SER A 346 -42.83 2.62 -0.53
CA SER A 346 -43.18 4.03 -0.36
C SER A 346 -44.65 4.20 -0.71
N ARG A 347 -45.46 4.52 0.29
CA ARG A 347 -46.89 4.82 0.06
C ARG A 347 -47.09 6.24 -0.47
N GLY A 348 -46.00 7.01 -0.54
CA GLY A 348 -46.05 8.42 -0.78
C GLY A 348 -46.63 9.19 0.41
N PHE A 349 -46.74 10.50 0.27
CA PHE A 349 -47.37 11.33 1.29
C PHE A 349 -48.90 11.19 1.22
N GLU A 350 -49.53 10.87 2.37
CA GLU A 350 -50.98 10.89 2.51
C GLU A 350 -51.35 11.86 3.63
N LYS A 351 -51.99 12.96 3.28
CA LYS A 351 -52.39 14.03 4.22
C LYS A 351 -53.24 13.47 5.34
N GLY A 352 -52.88 13.80 6.58
CA GLY A 352 -53.60 13.36 7.79
C GLY A 352 -53.26 11.96 8.28
N LYS A 353 -52.28 11.28 7.69
CA LYS A 353 -51.73 10.02 8.18
C LYS A 353 -50.30 10.20 8.64
N TYR A 354 -50.06 10.05 9.92
CA TYR A 354 -48.76 10.25 10.52
C TYR A 354 -48.35 9.02 11.35
N ASN A 355 -47.09 8.63 11.23
CA ASN A 355 -46.51 7.49 11.93
C ASN A 355 -45.62 7.93 13.10
N ASN A 356 -45.49 9.24 13.35
CA ASN A 356 -44.52 9.83 14.28
C ASN A 356 -43.04 9.46 13.92
N ILE A 357 -42.77 9.36 12.63
CA ILE A 357 -41.44 9.04 12.13
C ILE A 357 -40.88 10.27 11.39
N ILE A 358 -39.77 10.77 11.89
CA ILE A 358 -39.12 11.98 11.37
C ILE A 358 -37.80 11.57 10.69
N PHE A 359 -37.58 12.02 9.46
CA PHE A 359 -36.32 11.83 8.77
C PHE A 359 -35.47 13.10 8.87
N LEU A 360 -34.28 12.97 9.46
CA LEU A 360 -33.31 14.04 9.58
C LEU A 360 -32.18 13.84 8.55
N ASP A 361 -31.83 14.90 7.87
CA ASP A 361 -30.76 14.90 6.89
C ASP A 361 -29.66 15.89 7.30
N PRO A 362 -28.63 15.49 8.09
CA PRO A 362 -27.48 16.34 8.34
C PRO A 362 -26.69 16.55 7.06
N GLY A 363 -26.64 17.80 6.57
CA GLY A 363 -25.98 18.17 5.32
C GLY A 363 -24.51 17.80 5.26
N HIS A 364 -23.97 17.65 4.04
CA HIS A 364 -22.55 17.33 3.78
C HIS A 364 -22.09 16.00 4.42
N GLY A 365 -20.75 15.80 4.60
CA GLY A 365 -20.18 14.62 5.25
C GLY A 365 -19.08 13.95 4.45
N GLY A 366 -18.17 13.26 5.14
CA GLY A 366 -17.03 12.58 4.55
C GLY A 366 -16.11 13.52 3.76
N LYS A 367 -16.00 13.30 2.46
CA LYS A 367 -15.20 14.13 1.54
C LYS A 367 -15.79 15.51 1.22
N ASP A 368 -17.05 15.74 1.56
CA ASP A 368 -17.74 17.01 1.38
C ASP A 368 -17.78 17.75 2.73
N PRO A 369 -16.93 18.76 2.95
CA PRO A 369 -16.90 19.52 4.20
C PRO A 369 -18.04 20.53 4.32
N GLY A 370 -18.78 20.83 3.23
CA GLY A 370 -19.63 22.01 3.14
C GLY A 370 -18.81 23.30 3.13
N ALA A 371 -19.41 24.40 3.58
CA ALA A 371 -18.70 25.66 3.76
C ALA A 371 -17.66 25.54 4.88
N VAL A 372 -16.48 26.16 4.66
CA VAL A 372 -15.34 26.10 5.60
C VAL A 372 -14.86 27.50 5.93
N TYR A 373 -15.10 27.96 7.16
CA TYR A 373 -14.68 29.27 7.64
C TYR A 373 -14.24 29.19 9.11
N TYR A 374 -13.25 29.98 9.50
CA TYR A 374 -12.77 30.12 10.88
C TYR A 374 -12.46 28.77 11.56
N ASN A 375 -11.80 27.86 10.84
CA ASN A 375 -11.52 26.47 11.27
C ASN A 375 -12.77 25.65 11.64
N THR A 376 -13.88 25.94 11.01
CA THR A 376 -15.16 25.25 11.21
C THR A 376 -15.62 24.71 9.87
N ASN A 377 -15.95 23.43 9.81
CA ASN A 377 -16.60 22.81 8.64
C ASN A 377 -18.10 22.75 8.89
N GLU A 378 -18.90 23.01 7.90
CA GLU A 378 -20.36 22.92 7.99
C GLU A 378 -20.81 21.50 8.36
N LYS A 379 -20.22 20.48 7.76
CA LYS A 379 -20.55 19.07 8.04
C LYS A 379 -20.46 18.68 9.52
N ASP A 380 -19.56 19.33 10.29
CA ASP A 380 -19.37 19.07 11.71
C ASP A 380 -20.49 19.72 12.53
N LEU A 381 -20.87 20.93 12.16
CA LEU A 381 -22.00 21.64 12.79
C LEU A 381 -23.34 20.94 12.54
N THR A 382 -23.58 20.53 11.30
CA THR A 382 -24.82 19.82 10.94
C THR A 382 -24.93 18.51 11.71
N MET A 383 -23.83 17.79 11.91
CA MET A 383 -23.80 16.57 12.71
C MET A 383 -24.03 16.83 14.20
N GLN A 384 -23.46 17.91 14.75
CA GLN A 384 -23.67 18.28 16.16
C GLN A 384 -25.15 18.59 16.45
N VAL A 385 -25.77 19.42 15.60
CA VAL A 385 -27.19 19.76 15.72
C VAL A 385 -28.07 18.52 15.54
N TYR A 386 -27.77 17.69 14.53
CA TYR A 386 -28.47 16.43 14.31
C TYR A 386 -28.48 15.51 15.53
N GLN A 387 -27.29 15.29 16.15
CA GLN A 387 -27.18 14.40 17.30
C GLN A 387 -28.02 14.89 18.49
N LYS A 388 -28.02 16.19 18.75
CA LYS A 388 -28.83 16.81 19.80
C LYS A 388 -30.33 16.71 19.48
N LEU A 389 -30.71 17.07 18.24
CA LEU A 389 -32.09 17.02 17.77
C LEU A 389 -32.66 15.60 17.79
N ARG A 390 -31.91 14.62 17.32
CA ARG A 390 -32.28 13.20 17.39
C ARG A 390 -32.58 12.76 18.81
N LYS A 391 -31.70 13.10 19.75
CA LYS A 391 -31.85 12.75 21.15
C LYS A 391 -33.14 13.32 21.76
N GLU A 392 -33.41 14.62 21.50
CA GLU A 392 -34.62 15.29 22.03
C GLU A 392 -35.90 14.71 21.42
N LEU A 393 -35.94 14.49 20.10
CA LEU A 393 -37.10 13.91 19.42
C LEU A 393 -37.38 12.47 19.90
N GLN A 394 -36.33 11.65 20.07
CA GLN A 394 -36.47 10.30 20.63
C GLN A 394 -36.99 10.33 22.06
N GLY A 395 -36.54 11.29 22.87
CA GLY A 395 -37.05 11.51 24.23
C GLY A 395 -38.53 11.88 24.29
N LEU A 396 -39.04 12.47 23.20
CA LEU A 396 -40.46 12.82 23.03
C LEU A 396 -41.30 11.70 22.40
N GLY A 397 -40.69 10.54 22.09
CA GLY A 397 -41.39 9.38 21.56
C GLY A 397 -41.44 9.30 20.01
N TYR A 398 -40.75 10.20 19.29
CA TYR A 398 -40.64 10.09 17.83
C TYR A 398 -39.63 9.03 17.43
N THR A 399 -39.93 8.31 16.38
CA THR A 399 -38.92 7.51 15.66
C THR A 399 -38.10 8.43 14.76
N VAL A 400 -36.79 8.44 14.91
CA VAL A 400 -35.88 9.30 14.10
C VAL A 400 -35.01 8.44 13.22
N LEU A 401 -35.13 8.65 11.91
CA LEU A 401 -34.30 8.08 10.86
C LEU A 401 -33.41 9.18 10.28
N SER A 402 -32.33 8.81 9.57
CA SER A 402 -31.40 9.80 9.01
C SER A 402 -30.73 9.35 7.71
N SER A 403 -30.26 10.33 6.94
CA SER A 403 -29.42 10.08 5.76
C SER A 403 -28.02 9.60 6.14
N ARG A 404 -27.47 10.10 7.27
CA ARG A 404 -26.21 9.67 7.87
C ARG A 404 -26.26 9.89 9.38
N ASP A 405 -25.49 9.09 10.14
CA ASP A 405 -25.32 9.24 11.58
C ASP A 405 -23.83 9.32 12.00
N SER A 406 -22.95 9.40 11.01
CA SER A 406 -21.50 9.54 11.16
C SER A 406 -20.92 10.43 10.04
N ASP A 407 -19.60 10.68 10.05
CA ASP A 407 -18.92 11.49 9.03
C ASP A 407 -18.68 10.68 7.75
N VAL A 408 -19.76 10.36 7.03
CA VAL A 408 -19.74 9.67 5.73
C VAL A 408 -20.34 10.57 4.65
N PHE A 409 -19.86 10.43 3.41
CA PHE A 409 -20.42 11.12 2.26
C PHE A 409 -21.71 10.44 1.78
N VAL A 410 -22.76 11.22 1.63
CA VAL A 410 -24.04 10.79 0.99
C VAL A 410 -24.31 11.75 -0.16
N ASP A 411 -24.49 11.21 -1.37
CA ASP A 411 -24.74 12.03 -2.56
C ASP A 411 -25.96 12.93 -2.37
N PHE A 412 -25.76 14.23 -2.63
CA PHE A 412 -26.79 15.26 -2.37
C PHE A 412 -27.83 15.35 -3.48
N VAL A 413 -27.58 14.79 -4.66
CA VAL A 413 -28.49 14.96 -5.81
C VAL A 413 -29.70 14.02 -5.69
N THR A 414 -29.48 12.76 -5.33
CA THR A 414 -30.55 11.76 -5.30
C THR A 414 -30.54 10.86 -4.08
N GLU A 415 -29.37 10.57 -3.50
CA GLU A 415 -29.25 9.49 -2.50
C GLU A 415 -29.91 9.85 -1.17
N ARG A 416 -29.76 11.09 -0.68
CA ARG A 416 -30.41 11.57 0.57
C ARG A 416 -31.93 11.39 0.49
N SER A 417 -32.55 11.88 -0.59
CA SER A 417 -33.99 11.73 -0.84
C SER A 417 -34.39 10.28 -1.10
N ARG A 418 -33.55 9.47 -1.77
CA ARG A 418 -33.81 8.05 -1.99
C ARG A 418 -33.88 7.28 -0.65
N ILE A 419 -32.94 7.53 0.25
CA ILE A 419 -32.97 6.93 1.59
C ILE A 419 -34.27 7.30 2.31
N ALA A 420 -34.64 8.59 2.30
CA ALA A 420 -35.88 9.07 2.93
C ALA A 420 -37.12 8.45 2.29
N ASN A 421 -37.23 8.42 0.96
CA ASN A 421 -38.38 7.91 0.24
C ASN A 421 -38.61 6.40 0.44
N ASN A 422 -37.58 5.67 0.85
CA ASN A 422 -37.67 4.26 1.19
C ASN A 422 -38.08 3.99 2.66
N THR A 423 -38.49 5.03 3.39
CA THR A 423 -38.98 4.94 4.77
C THR A 423 -40.43 5.35 4.87
N ASP A 424 -41.12 4.97 5.96
CA ASP A 424 -42.45 5.47 6.32
C ASP A 424 -42.38 6.79 7.12
N SER A 425 -41.32 7.58 6.97
CA SER A 425 -41.23 8.87 7.65
C SER A 425 -42.28 9.85 7.15
N ASP A 426 -42.82 10.64 8.07
CA ASP A 426 -43.87 11.61 7.79
C ASP A 426 -43.32 12.88 7.15
N ILE A 427 -42.16 13.32 7.58
CA ILE A 427 -41.49 14.57 7.16
C ILE A 427 -39.97 14.35 7.02
N LEU A 428 -39.35 15.22 6.21
CA LEU A 428 -37.90 15.33 6.06
C LEU A 428 -37.44 16.73 6.48
N ILE A 429 -36.39 16.78 7.32
CA ILE A 429 -35.72 18.02 7.74
C ILE A 429 -34.25 17.94 7.40
N SER A 430 -33.80 18.73 6.43
CA SER A 430 -32.39 18.88 6.07
C SER A 430 -31.77 20.02 6.87
N ILE A 431 -30.57 19.80 7.43
CA ILE A 431 -29.90 20.68 8.38
C ILE A 431 -28.61 21.19 7.75
N HIS A 432 -28.50 22.52 7.59
CA HIS A 432 -27.39 23.22 6.96
C HIS A 432 -27.01 24.50 7.72
N PHE A 433 -25.87 25.09 7.34
CA PHE A 433 -25.40 26.39 7.78
C PHE A 433 -24.93 27.18 6.56
N ASN A 434 -25.53 28.33 6.32
CA ASN A 434 -25.30 29.14 5.15
C ASN A 434 -23.90 29.78 5.11
N ALA A 435 -23.47 30.16 3.91
CA ALA A 435 -22.32 31.04 3.70
C ALA A 435 -22.60 32.01 2.54
N SER A 436 -22.32 33.29 2.76
CA SER A 436 -22.46 34.30 1.69
C SER A 436 -21.31 34.24 0.66
N GLY A 437 -20.25 33.50 0.96
CA GLY A 437 -19.01 33.48 0.17
C GLY A 437 -18.15 34.75 0.36
N ASN A 438 -18.57 35.68 1.19
CA ASN A 438 -17.86 36.92 1.49
C ASN A 438 -17.85 37.17 3.01
N PRO A 439 -16.76 36.84 3.72
CA PRO A 439 -16.65 37.05 5.17
C PRO A 439 -16.79 38.53 5.63
N ALA A 440 -16.63 39.47 4.71
CA ALA A 440 -16.86 40.89 4.98
C ALA A 440 -18.35 41.28 4.83
N SER A 441 -19.23 40.35 4.39
CA SER A 441 -20.65 40.62 4.34
C SER A 441 -21.25 40.61 5.76
N ASN A 442 -22.34 41.39 5.94
CA ASN A 442 -23.12 41.39 7.16
C ASN A 442 -24.30 40.38 7.07
N SER A 443 -24.16 39.35 6.22
CA SER A 443 -25.15 38.28 6.13
C SER A 443 -25.21 37.52 7.46
N ALA A 444 -26.41 37.39 8.01
CA ALA A 444 -26.63 36.74 9.30
C ALA A 444 -28.10 36.33 9.42
N GLY A 445 -28.38 35.34 10.26
CA GLY A 445 -29.71 34.91 10.63
C GLY A 445 -30.10 33.57 10.05
N ILE A 446 -31.35 33.19 10.29
CA ILE A 446 -31.90 31.88 9.92
C ILE A 446 -32.72 32.00 8.65
N GLN A 447 -32.45 31.10 7.70
CA GLN A 447 -33.33 30.90 6.53
C GLN A 447 -33.97 29.52 6.60
N THR A 448 -35.19 29.41 6.12
CA THR A 448 -35.88 28.13 5.98
C THR A 448 -36.43 28.01 4.57
N TYR A 449 -36.15 26.89 3.93
CA TYR A 449 -36.57 26.63 2.56
C TYR A 449 -37.59 25.50 2.50
N SER A 450 -38.63 25.72 1.68
CA SER A 450 -39.52 24.68 1.19
C SER A 450 -39.38 24.55 -0.33
N TYR A 451 -40.01 23.54 -0.91
CA TYR A 451 -39.89 23.27 -2.34
C TYR A 451 -40.71 24.22 -3.21
N GLU A 452 -40.07 24.70 -4.27
CA GLU A 452 -40.69 25.34 -5.42
C GLU A 452 -40.18 24.66 -6.70
N ALA A 453 -41.12 24.42 -7.64
CA ALA A 453 -40.75 23.82 -8.92
C ALA A 453 -39.99 24.81 -9.80
N ASP A 454 -38.86 24.41 -10.33
CA ASP A 454 -38.06 25.14 -11.31
C ASP A 454 -37.86 24.26 -12.55
N PRO A 455 -38.34 24.71 -13.72
CA PRO A 455 -38.20 23.96 -14.98
C PRO A 455 -36.73 23.67 -15.35
N SER A 456 -35.79 24.48 -14.88
CA SER A 456 -34.36 24.29 -15.13
C SER A 456 -33.79 23.05 -14.37
N TYR A 457 -34.49 22.61 -13.33
CA TYR A 457 -34.11 21.49 -12.48
C TYR A 457 -35.21 20.43 -12.43
N PRO A 458 -35.39 19.61 -13.47
CA PRO A 458 -36.40 18.55 -13.47
C PRO A 458 -36.11 17.48 -12.44
N SER A 459 -37.15 16.93 -11.82
CA SER A 459 -37.02 15.82 -10.89
C SER A 459 -36.39 14.58 -11.55
N ARG A 460 -35.45 13.95 -10.89
CA ARG A 460 -34.73 12.73 -11.33
C ARG A 460 -35.38 11.46 -10.83
N ILE A 461 -35.75 11.40 -9.55
CA ILE A 461 -36.29 10.19 -8.92
C ILE A 461 -37.75 10.35 -8.46
N ASN A 462 -38.17 11.55 -8.07
CA ASN A 462 -39.52 11.81 -7.56
C ASN A 462 -40.48 12.35 -8.67
N LYS A 463 -40.74 11.58 -9.69
CA LYS A 463 -41.53 12.00 -10.85
C LYS A 463 -43.02 12.28 -10.52
N TYR A 464 -43.60 11.65 -9.51
CA TYR A 464 -45.00 11.76 -9.16
C TYR A 464 -45.29 12.80 -8.08
N TRP A 465 -44.44 12.85 -7.05
CA TRP A 465 -44.73 13.60 -5.84
C TRP A 465 -44.11 15.00 -5.81
N HIS A 466 -43.09 15.27 -6.66
CA HIS A 466 -42.40 16.57 -6.64
C HIS A 466 -43.35 17.76 -6.83
N ASN A 467 -44.38 17.65 -7.66
CA ASN A 467 -45.39 18.67 -7.88
C ASN A 467 -46.77 18.37 -7.22
N ASN A 468 -46.81 17.45 -6.26
CA ASN A 468 -48.03 17.16 -5.54
C ASN A 468 -48.45 18.37 -4.67
N PRO A 469 -49.64 18.95 -4.88
CA PRO A 469 -50.07 20.19 -4.18
C PRO A 469 -50.17 20.03 -2.66
N ASP A 470 -50.64 18.86 -2.18
CA ASP A 470 -50.77 18.60 -0.73
C ASP A 470 -49.40 18.49 -0.08
N ARG A 471 -48.44 17.78 -0.71
CA ARG A 471 -47.07 17.71 -0.22
C ARG A 471 -46.42 19.10 -0.17
N ILE A 472 -46.60 19.93 -1.19
CA ILE A 472 -46.04 21.29 -1.24
C ILE A 472 -46.69 22.16 -0.15
N SER A 473 -48.03 22.10 -0.01
CA SER A 473 -48.77 22.82 1.02
C SER A 473 -48.29 22.45 2.42
N GLU A 474 -48.12 21.15 2.69
CA GLU A 474 -47.63 20.65 3.99
C GLU A 474 -46.14 20.99 4.23
N SER A 475 -45.32 21.02 3.18
CA SER A 475 -43.94 21.51 3.28
C SER A 475 -43.88 22.98 3.68
N ASN A 476 -44.74 23.80 3.06
CA ASN A 476 -44.83 25.24 3.38
C ASN A 476 -45.30 25.46 4.83
N ARG A 477 -46.26 24.67 5.30
CA ARG A 477 -46.77 24.74 6.68
C ARG A 477 -45.66 24.31 7.68
N LEU A 478 -45.01 23.20 7.41
CA LEU A 478 -43.85 22.71 8.21
C LEU A 478 -42.77 23.78 8.28
N ALA A 479 -42.41 24.39 7.15
CA ALA A 479 -41.41 25.44 7.08
C ALA A 479 -41.80 26.66 7.93
N ALA A 480 -43.06 27.13 7.85
CA ALA A 480 -43.53 28.25 8.64
C ALA A 480 -43.55 27.97 10.15
N ASP A 481 -43.96 26.77 10.52
CA ASP A 481 -44.01 26.36 11.93
C ASP A 481 -42.61 26.24 12.54
N ILE A 482 -41.66 25.64 11.82
CA ILE A 482 -40.26 25.51 12.30
C ILE A 482 -39.58 26.89 12.28
N HIS A 483 -39.72 27.67 11.20
CA HIS A 483 -39.07 28.97 11.07
C HIS A 483 -39.49 29.93 12.19
N SER A 484 -40.80 30.08 12.43
CA SER A 484 -41.30 30.95 13.48
C SER A 484 -40.83 30.50 14.89
N SER A 485 -40.79 29.20 15.13
CA SER A 485 -40.33 28.64 16.39
C SER A 485 -38.82 28.82 16.61
N LEU A 486 -37.99 28.67 15.54
CA LEU A 486 -36.57 28.93 15.57
C LEU A 486 -36.27 30.38 15.93
N LEU A 487 -36.91 31.34 15.28
CA LEU A 487 -36.73 32.75 15.58
C LEU A 487 -37.12 33.10 17.01
N ALA A 488 -38.24 32.57 17.48
CA ALA A 488 -38.70 32.77 18.88
C ALA A 488 -37.74 32.26 19.92
N GLU A 489 -37.13 31.07 19.68
CA GLU A 489 -36.20 30.43 20.63
C GLU A 489 -34.79 31.04 20.57
N THR A 490 -34.31 31.38 19.39
CA THR A 490 -32.92 31.84 19.22
C THR A 490 -32.77 33.33 19.34
N GLY A 491 -33.79 34.11 19.03
CA GLY A 491 -33.70 35.55 18.83
C GLY A 491 -32.84 35.93 17.59
N ALA A 492 -32.58 34.97 16.72
CA ALA A 492 -31.81 35.19 15.50
C ALA A 492 -32.52 36.17 14.57
N LYS A 493 -31.73 36.82 13.71
CA LYS A 493 -32.27 37.64 12.62
C LYS A 493 -33.09 36.76 11.68
N ASP A 494 -34.24 37.22 11.31
CA ASP A 494 -35.02 36.61 10.23
C ASP A 494 -34.35 36.92 8.87
N ALA A 495 -33.76 35.87 8.28
CA ALA A 495 -33.15 35.96 6.94
C ALA A 495 -34.04 35.41 5.83
N GLY A 496 -35.23 34.92 6.19
CA GLY A 496 -36.31 34.62 5.27
C GLY A 496 -36.85 33.21 5.30
N LEU A 497 -38.17 33.12 5.05
CA LEU A 497 -38.86 31.90 4.72
C LEU A 497 -39.00 31.86 3.19
N LEU A 498 -38.29 30.98 2.51
CA LEU A 498 -38.04 31.01 1.08
C LEU A 498 -38.48 29.70 0.40
N GLN A 499 -38.59 29.75 -0.92
CA GLN A 499 -38.85 28.56 -1.72
C GLN A 499 -37.75 28.39 -2.76
N ARG A 500 -37.27 27.14 -2.95
CA ARG A 500 -36.22 26.78 -3.93
C ARG A 500 -36.34 25.34 -4.36
N SER A 501 -35.80 25.04 -5.53
CA SER A 501 -35.75 23.69 -6.10
C SER A 501 -34.49 22.94 -5.70
N PHE A 502 -34.15 22.94 -4.38
CA PHE A 502 -33.04 22.12 -3.91
C PHE A 502 -33.31 20.63 -4.10
N ALA A 503 -32.25 19.87 -4.44
CA ALA A 503 -32.37 18.44 -4.76
C ALA A 503 -33.08 17.66 -3.66
N VAL A 504 -32.65 17.83 -2.39
CA VAL A 504 -33.26 17.15 -1.24
C VAL A 504 -34.76 17.45 -1.08
N LEU A 505 -35.22 18.65 -1.44
CA LEU A 505 -36.61 19.05 -1.39
C LEU A 505 -37.42 18.61 -2.63
N ARG A 506 -36.78 18.60 -3.79
CA ARG A 506 -37.36 18.21 -5.08
C ARG A 506 -37.56 16.71 -5.19
N GLU A 507 -36.57 15.95 -4.75
CA GLU A 507 -36.52 14.51 -4.95
C GLU A 507 -37.20 13.70 -3.85
N THR A 508 -37.62 14.32 -2.74
CA THR A 508 -38.36 13.62 -1.68
C THR A 508 -39.86 13.55 -1.99
N ASP A 509 -40.49 12.45 -1.62
CA ASP A 509 -41.96 12.24 -1.74
C ASP A 509 -42.73 12.70 -0.50
N LYS A 510 -42.08 13.27 0.49
CA LYS A 510 -42.63 13.71 1.78
C LYS A 510 -42.65 15.23 1.91
N PRO A 511 -43.47 15.81 2.81
CA PRO A 511 -43.27 17.19 3.25
C PRO A 511 -41.84 17.39 3.75
N ALA A 512 -41.17 18.42 3.25
CA ALA A 512 -39.76 18.60 3.47
C ALA A 512 -39.34 20.06 3.61
N VAL A 513 -38.36 20.30 4.47
CA VAL A 513 -37.73 21.61 4.66
C VAL A 513 -36.21 21.49 4.70
N LEU A 514 -35.50 22.54 4.26
CA LEU A 514 -34.08 22.73 4.46
C LEU A 514 -33.88 23.95 5.38
N LEU A 515 -33.12 23.78 6.41
CA LEU A 515 -32.83 24.77 7.45
C LEU A 515 -31.40 25.26 7.28
N GLU A 516 -31.23 26.56 7.05
CA GLU A 516 -29.94 27.26 7.15
C GLU A 516 -29.90 27.98 8.49
N LEU A 517 -29.20 27.39 9.46
CA LEU A 517 -29.30 27.72 10.89
C LEU A 517 -28.36 28.86 11.34
N GLY A 518 -27.83 29.62 10.39
CA GLY A 518 -26.91 30.75 10.58
C GLY A 518 -25.83 30.78 9.51
N TYR A 519 -25.06 31.87 9.43
CA TYR A 519 -23.99 32.06 8.45
C TYR A 519 -22.63 31.70 9.03
N ILE A 520 -22.03 30.63 8.53
CA ILE A 520 -20.73 30.12 8.99
C ILE A 520 -19.56 31.08 8.66
N ASP A 521 -19.70 31.91 7.61
CA ASP A 521 -18.73 32.90 7.17
C ASP A 521 -18.88 34.29 7.86
N ASN A 522 -19.91 34.47 8.69
CA ASN A 522 -20.02 35.63 9.58
C ASN A 522 -19.31 35.30 10.91
N PHE A 523 -18.31 36.11 11.30
CA PHE A 523 -17.48 35.79 12.45
C PHE A 523 -18.25 35.68 13.77
N ASP A 524 -19.13 36.65 14.05
CA ASP A 524 -19.90 36.69 15.30
C ASP A 524 -20.91 35.53 15.36
N GLU A 525 -21.60 35.27 14.25
CA GLU A 525 -22.53 34.18 14.14
C GLU A 525 -21.85 32.81 14.20
N ASN A 526 -20.65 32.70 13.59
CA ASN A 526 -19.83 31.48 13.70
C ASN A 526 -19.50 31.13 15.15
N GLN A 527 -19.20 32.11 15.99
CA GLN A 527 -18.95 31.86 17.43
C GLN A 527 -20.23 31.39 18.14
N GLN A 528 -21.39 31.89 17.74
CA GLN A 528 -22.68 31.49 18.31
C GLN A 528 -23.07 30.07 17.91
N ILE A 529 -23.07 29.75 16.60
CA ILE A 529 -23.49 28.44 16.09
C ILE A 529 -22.61 27.28 16.53
N ARG A 530 -21.36 27.56 16.93
CA ARG A 530 -20.45 26.60 17.54
C ARG A 530 -20.73 26.34 19.01
N SER A 531 -21.44 27.23 19.69
CA SER A 531 -21.69 27.10 21.12
C SER A 531 -22.82 26.09 21.43
N ASP A 532 -22.60 25.22 22.40
CA ASP A 532 -23.63 24.27 22.85
C ASP A 532 -24.92 24.97 23.26
N ALA A 533 -24.81 26.12 23.92
CA ALA A 533 -25.96 26.89 24.36
C ALA A 533 -26.85 27.35 23.19
N TYR A 534 -26.25 27.82 22.10
CA TYR A 534 -27.00 28.26 20.93
C TYR A 534 -27.56 27.07 20.14
N GLN A 535 -26.78 26.01 19.97
CA GLN A 535 -27.26 24.78 19.32
C GLN A 535 -28.45 24.16 20.09
N ASN A 536 -28.44 24.20 21.42
CA ASN A 536 -29.60 23.74 22.21
C ASN A 536 -30.85 24.61 21.96
N ARG A 537 -30.70 25.92 21.76
CA ARG A 537 -31.82 26.80 21.37
C ARG A 537 -32.32 26.50 19.95
N LEU A 538 -31.40 26.25 19.01
CA LEU A 538 -31.78 25.80 17.67
C LEU A 538 -32.60 24.51 17.72
N VAL A 539 -32.12 23.52 18.48
CA VAL A 539 -32.82 22.24 18.68
C VAL A 539 -34.19 22.46 19.30
N ALA A 540 -34.30 23.27 20.36
CA ALA A 540 -35.58 23.59 21.00
C ALA A 540 -36.56 24.26 20.03
N GLY A 541 -36.09 25.17 19.17
CA GLY A 541 -36.88 25.82 18.13
C GLY A 541 -37.40 24.82 17.09
N ILE A 542 -36.53 23.94 16.61
CA ILE A 542 -36.93 22.91 15.64
C ILE A 542 -37.98 21.96 16.27
N VAL A 543 -37.73 21.48 17.49
CA VAL A 543 -38.66 20.58 18.23
C VAL A 543 -40.04 21.23 18.40
N LYS A 544 -40.09 22.49 18.85
CA LYS A 544 -41.38 23.22 19.00
C LYS A 544 -42.07 23.39 17.66
N GLY A 545 -41.36 23.70 16.59
CA GLY A 545 -41.94 23.80 15.25
C GLY A 545 -42.50 22.48 14.77
N ILE A 546 -41.80 21.35 15.00
CA ILE A 546 -42.33 20.01 14.70
C ILE A 546 -43.58 19.71 15.50
N GLN A 547 -43.59 19.95 16.82
CA GLN A 547 -44.74 19.74 17.66
C GLN A 547 -45.95 20.60 17.19
N LYS A 548 -45.71 21.85 16.86
CA LYS A 548 -46.74 22.74 16.30
C LYS A 548 -47.29 22.20 14.99
N TYR A 549 -46.43 21.73 14.08
CA TYR A 549 -46.83 21.11 12.84
C TYR A 549 -47.75 19.89 13.06
N TYR A 550 -47.36 18.98 13.94
CA TYR A 550 -48.22 17.80 14.27
C TYR A 550 -49.50 18.18 15.00
N ALA A 551 -49.49 19.19 15.87
CA ALA A 551 -50.68 19.66 16.58
C ALA A 551 -51.72 20.35 15.73
N GLY A 552 -51.32 20.89 14.57
CA GLY A 552 -52.22 21.58 13.62
C GLY A 552 -52.87 20.64 12.59
N GLN A 553 -52.87 19.34 12.82
CA GLN A 553 -53.44 18.31 11.93
C GLN A 553 -54.91 18.03 12.22
#